data_75d298963c8dcde661dc9b9a8987847f
#
_entry.id   75d298963c8dcde661dc9b9a8987847f
#
_cell.length_a   1.000
_cell.length_b   1.000
_cell.length_c   1.000
_cell.angle_alpha   90.00
_cell.angle_beta   90.00
_cell.angle_gamma   90.00
#
_symmetry.space_group_name_H-M   'P 1'
#
loop_
_entity.id
_entity.type
_entity.pdbx_description
1 polymer ?
#
loop_
_entity_poly.entity_id
_entity_poly.type
_entity_poly.pdbx_seq_one_letter_code
_entity_poly.pdbx_strand_id
1 'polypeptide(L)'
;QILVLNKSKADSLLIEINDGADFATLAKENSSSSNASSGGEMGWRNLTDLPTLFANALKDKKKGYVSPPLIGGSGFYILKLENKRGDLVRFEDQWNVRHILMMTTKLRDETFTKKELEEVRTRILDGEDFGLLAKEFSEDPGSASRGGDLDWLSLGQTAPAFEKMMLESPLNEISPVFQSEFGFHFLQVLNMRTEDLTEEVIKDRAYGILFARKYDEELENTLRTTRAEAFVEFKDLD
;
A
#
# COMPACT_ATOMS: atom_id res chain seq x y z
N GLN A 1 18.02 11.13 14.58
CA GLN A 1 17.61 11.71 15.87
C GLN A 1 18.06 13.15 16.02
N ILE A 2 17.27 13.97 16.72
CA ILE A 2 17.67 15.28 17.24
C ILE A 2 17.63 15.21 18.76
N LEU A 3 18.66 15.69 19.44
CA LEU A 3 18.72 15.82 20.88
C LEU A 3 18.86 17.31 21.26
N VAL A 4 17.97 17.80 22.10
CA VAL A 4 18.05 19.14 22.67
C VAL A 4 17.82 19.11 24.16
N LEU A 5 18.39 20.07 24.89
CA LEU A 5 18.29 20.13 26.35
C LEU A 5 16.98 20.75 26.87
N ASN A 6 16.29 21.48 26.01
CA ASN A 6 15.14 22.28 26.39
C ASN A 6 13.86 21.79 25.68
N LYS A 7 12.79 21.54 26.45
CA LYS A 7 11.50 21.07 25.93
C LYS A 7 10.89 22.06 24.92
N SER A 8 10.91 23.36 25.23
CA SER A 8 10.36 24.37 24.33
C SER A 8 11.07 24.37 22.97
N LYS A 9 12.39 24.14 22.94
CA LYS A 9 13.14 24.00 21.69
C LYS A 9 12.77 22.75 20.93
N ALA A 10 12.57 21.63 21.64
CA ALA A 10 12.11 20.39 21.01
C ALA A 10 10.71 20.54 20.40
N ASP A 11 9.79 21.19 21.12
CA ASP A 11 8.45 21.44 20.62
C ASP A 11 8.46 22.36 19.38
N SER A 12 9.30 23.42 19.36
CA SER A 12 9.46 24.30 18.19
C SER A 12 10.01 23.55 16.97
N LEU A 13 11.04 22.71 17.16
CA LEU A 13 11.62 21.92 16.08
C LEU A 13 10.62 20.90 15.52
N LEU A 14 9.79 20.30 16.36
CA LEU A 14 8.73 19.41 15.91
C LEU A 14 7.71 20.14 15.02
N ILE A 15 7.34 21.37 15.36
CA ILE A 15 6.46 22.20 14.52
C ILE A 15 7.13 22.46 13.17
N GLU A 16 8.39 22.90 13.16
CA GLU A 16 9.14 23.17 11.92
C GLU A 16 9.22 21.92 11.02
N ILE A 17 9.45 20.73 11.62
CA ILE A 17 9.51 19.46 10.86
C ILE A 17 8.13 19.14 10.27
N ASN A 18 7.05 19.31 11.02
CA ASN A 18 5.70 19.05 10.55
C ASN A 18 5.27 20.06 9.45
N ASP A 19 5.83 21.27 9.47
CA ASP A 19 5.63 22.30 8.44
C ASP A 19 6.52 22.05 7.19
N GLY A 20 7.30 20.97 7.17
CA GLY A 20 8.08 20.53 6.02
C GLY A 20 9.56 20.89 6.04
N ALA A 21 10.08 21.41 7.15
CA ALA A 21 11.51 21.66 7.26
C ALA A 21 12.32 20.35 7.21
N ASP A 22 13.53 20.44 6.61
CA ASP A 22 14.39 19.27 6.48
C ASP A 22 14.96 18.84 7.84
N PHE A 23 14.64 17.59 8.24
CA PHE A 23 15.08 17.03 9.52
C PHE A 23 16.60 17.01 9.68
N ALA A 24 17.34 16.69 8.62
CA ALA A 24 18.79 16.59 8.67
C ALA A 24 19.45 17.96 8.86
N THR A 25 18.90 18.99 8.23
CA THR A 25 19.33 20.39 8.42
C THR A 25 19.08 20.85 9.86
N LEU A 26 17.87 20.63 10.38
CA LEU A 26 17.56 21.00 11.77
C LEU A 26 18.42 20.22 12.78
N ALA A 27 18.73 18.94 12.48
CA ALA A 27 19.63 18.15 13.30
C ALA A 27 21.05 18.75 13.35
N LYS A 28 21.61 19.16 12.20
CA LYS A 28 22.93 19.79 12.11
C LYS A 28 23.01 21.10 12.90
N GLU A 29 21.98 21.89 12.83
CA GLU A 29 21.93 23.22 13.43
C GLU A 29 21.64 23.23 14.92
N ASN A 30 20.84 22.26 15.40
CA ASN A 30 20.25 22.34 16.72
C ASN A 30 20.56 21.16 17.66
N SER A 31 20.98 20.00 17.09
CA SER A 31 21.16 18.79 17.91
C SER A 31 22.46 18.82 18.70
N SER A 32 22.36 18.43 19.97
CA SER A 32 23.52 18.20 20.86
C SER A 32 24.04 16.77 20.78
N SER A 33 23.49 15.90 19.91
CA SER A 33 23.94 14.52 19.80
C SER A 33 25.25 14.42 19.00
N SER A 34 26.02 13.36 19.24
CA SER A 34 27.31 13.12 18.54
C SER A 34 27.17 12.95 17.02
N ASN A 35 25.97 12.61 16.53
CA ASN A 35 25.65 12.46 15.11
C ASN A 35 25.01 13.70 14.49
N ALA A 36 24.98 14.83 15.19
CA ALA A 36 24.41 16.08 14.70
C ALA A 36 24.99 16.50 13.35
N SER A 37 26.33 16.47 13.20
CA SER A 37 27.04 16.83 11.98
C SER A 37 26.65 15.99 10.75
N SER A 38 26.19 14.75 10.98
CA SER A 38 25.67 13.84 9.96
C SER A 38 24.14 13.95 9.79
N GLY A 39 23.52 15.07 10.21
CA GLY A 39 22.08 15.24 10.11
C GLY A 39 21.27 14.38 11.09
N GLY A 40 21.89 13.93 12.18
CA GLY A 40 21.26 13.07 13.18
C GLY A 40 21.13 11.61 12.75
N GLU A 41 21.79 11.20 11.67
CA GLU A 41 21.70 9.83 11.17
C GLU A 41 22.26 8.81 12.14
N MET A 42 21.51 7.72 12.37
CA MET A 42 21.90 6.61 13.25
C MET A 42 22.29 5.36 12.46
N GLY A 43 22.12 5.36 11.14
CA GLY A 43 22.26 4.18 10.29
C GLY A 43 21.22 3.10 10.61
N TRP A 44 21.42 1.92 10.04
CA TRP A 44 20.57 0.77 10.30
C TRP A 44 20.83 0.18 11.68
N ARG A 45 19.77 0.02 12.47
CA ARG A 45 19.80 -0.57 13.81
C ARG A 45 18.72 -1.64 13.94
N ASN A 46 18.99 -2.73 14.63
CA ASN A 46 17.92 -3.62 15.05
C ASN A 46 17.06 -2.92 16.10
N LEU A 47 15.77 -3.16 16.08
CA LEU A 47 14.86 -2.59 17.08
C LEU A 47 15.25 -2.97 18.51
N THR A 48 15.77 -4.19 18.68
CA THR A 48 16.25 -4.73 19.98
C THR A 48 17.54 -4.08 20.47
N ASP A 49 18.31 -3.46 19.57
CA ASP A 49 19.59 -2.81 19.92
C ASP A 49 19.40 -1.31 20.24
N LEU A 50 18.18 -0.80 20.02
CA LEU A 50 17.83 0.58 20.37
C LEU A 50 17.54 0.69 21.87
N PRO A 51 17.81 1.86 22.47
CA PRO A 51 17.29 2.16 23.80
C PRO A 51 15.79 1.91 23.87
N THR A 52 15.28 1.35 24.96
CA THR A 52 13.86 0.99 25.12
C THR A 52 12.92 2.16 24.81
N LEU A 53 13.31 3.39 25.16
CA LEU A 53 12.56 4.61 24.84
C LEU A 53 12.37 4.78 23.32
N PHE A 54 13.42 4.55 22.54
CA PHE A 54 13.41 4.69 21.06
C PHE A 54 12.66 3.51 20.43
N ALA A 55 12.94 2.29 20.88
CA ALA A 55 12.27 1.09 20.40
C ALA A 55 10.74 1.19 20.56
N ASN A 56 10.28 1.60 21.74
CA ASN A 56 8.85 1.77 21.99
C ASN A 56 8.21 2.89 21.14
N ALA A 57 8.95 3.96 20.88
CA ALA A 57 8.47 5.07 20.06
C ALA A 57 8.37 4.73 18.57
N LEU A 58 9.17 3.77 18.09
CA LEU A 58 9.28 3.45 16.65
C LEU A 58 8.64 2.11 16.26
N LYS A 59 8.36 1.22 17.24
CA LYS A 59 8.01 -0.20 17.05
C LYS A 59 6.96 -0.42 15.94
N ASP A 60 5.83 0.24 15.99
CA ASP A 60 4.72 0.00 15.06
C ASP A 60 4.49 1.20 14.14
N LYS A 61 5.55 1.96 13.84
CA LYS A 61 5.46 3.18 13.03
C LYS A 61 5.80 2.93 11.57
N LYS A 62 5.15 3.67 10.69
CA LYS A 62 5.42 3.66 9.25
C LYS A 62 6.67 4.52 8.92
N LYS A 63 7.29 4.25 7.78
CA LYS A 63 8.34 5.11 7.21
C LYS A 63 7.89 6.57 7.18
N GLY A 64 8.80 7.47 7.50
CA GLY A 64 8.53 8.91 7.57
C GLY A 64 7.97 9.41 8.92
N TYR A 65 7.61 8.51 9.84
CA TYR A 65 7.12 8.91 11.15
C TYR A 65 8.13 9.76 11.92
N VAL A 66 7.66 10.85 12.50
CA VAL A 66 8.40 11.71 13.42
C VAL A 66 7.78 11.60 14.81
N SER A 67 8.60 11.31 15.83
CA SER A 67 8.11 11.18 17.19
C SER A 67 7.82 12.55 17.82
N PRO A 68 6.89 12.63 18.78
CA PRO A 68 6.90 13.75 19.70
C PRO A 68 8.21 13.79 20.49
N PRO A 69 8.54 14.92 21.18
CA PRO A 69 9.71 14.98 22.03
C PRO A 69 9.68 13.92 23.13
N LEU A 70 10.67 13.05 23.14
CA LEU A 70 10.83 11.97 24.10
C LEU A 70 11.80 12.40 25.20
N ILE A 71 11.41 12.25 26.46
CA ILE A 71 12.25 12.60 27.61
C ILE A 71 13.23 11.45 27.89
N GLY A 72 14.52 11.72 27.74
CA GLY A 72 15.60 10.80 28.09
C GLY A 72 16.60 11.40 29.07
N GLY A 73 17.60 10.62 29.47
CA GLY A 73 18.59 11.03 30.47
C GLY A 73 19.43 12.26 30.07
N SER A 74 19.62 12.48 28.76
CA SER A 74 20.45 13.60 28.23
C SER A 74 19.64 14.78 27.73
N GLY A 75 18.30 14.74 27.79
CA GLY A 75 17.43 15.79 27.30
C GLY A 75 16.22 15.26 26.52
N PHE A 76 15.76 16.02 25.53
CA PHE A 76 14.60 15.72 24.71
C PHE A 76 15.06 15.23 23.34
N TYR A 77 14.54 14.07 22.94
CA TYR A 77 14.84 13.45 21.67
C TYR A 77 13.65 13.56 20.72
N ILE A 78 13.90 13.92 19.48
CA ILE A 78 12.96 13.77 18.36
C ILE A 78 13.55 12.72 17.45
N LEU A 79 12.77 11.68 17.11
CA LEU A 79 13.18 10.59 16.24
C LEU A 79 12.42 10.68 14.93
N LYS A 80 13.12 10.41 13.82
CA LYS A 80 12.49 10.19 12.52
C LYS A 80 12.83 8.80 12.03
N LEU A 81 11.81 8.05 11.64
CA LEU A 81 11.97 6.73 11.04
C LEU A 81 12.15 6.89 9.52
N GLU A 82 13.40 6.90 9.07
CA GLU A 82 13.70 7.08 7.64
C GLU A 82 13.30 5.88 6.79
N ASN A 83 13.54 4.66 7.32
CA ASN A 83 13.17 3.44 6.63
C ASN A 83 13.16 2.26 7.59
N LYS A 84 12.58 1.14 7.17
CA LYS A 84 12.61 -0.14 7.89
C LYS A 84 12.86 -1.29 6.91
N ARG A 85 13.45 -2.38 7.40
CA ARG A 85 13.71 -3.61 6.64
C ARG A 85 13.62 -4.82 7.55
N GLY A 86 13.37 -5.97 6.96
CA GLY A 86 13.26 -7.26 7.65
C GLY A 86 12.36 -8.21 6.87
N ASP A 87 12.31 -9.47 7.28
CA ASP A 87 11.57 -10.52 6.55
C ASP A 87 10.06 -10.28 6.44
N LEU A 88 9.50 -9.49 7.36
CA LEU A 88 8.08 -9.12 7.36
C LEU A 88 7.80 -7.72 6.83
N VAL A 89 8.84 -6.96 6.50
CA VAL A 89 8.68 -5.61 5.97
C VAL A 89 8.29 -5.68 4.50
N ARG A 90 7.14 -5.13 4.17
CA ARG A 90 6.59 -5.10 2.81
C ARG A 90 6.18 -3.69 2.42
N PHE A 91 6.78 -3.22 1.36
CA PHE A 91 6.35 -2.03 0.64
C PHE A 91 5.83 -2.44 -0.72
N GLU A 92 4.76 -1.82 -1.17
CA GLU A 92 4.12 -2.11 -2.45
C GLU A 92 3.78 -0.80 -3.17
N ASP A 93 4.21 -0.71 -4.42
CA ASP A 93 3.83 0.42 -5.26
C ASP A 93 2.40 0.22 -5.76
N GLN A 94 1.62 1.29 -5.69
CA GLN A 94 0.21 1.32 -6.08
C GLN A 94 -0.07 2.51 -6.99
N TRP A 95 -0.97 2.31 -7.94
CA TRP A 95 -1.41 3.30 -8.92
C TRP A 95 -2.90 3.57 -8.72
N ASN A 96 -3.26 4.82 -8.54
CA ASN A 96 -4.65 5.24 -8.58
C ASN A 96 -5.05 5.47 -10.04
N VAL A 97 -5.99 4.68 -10.53
CA VAL A 97 -6.31 4.59 -11.95
C VAL A 97 -7.80 4.72 -12.19
N ARG A 98 -8.17 5.42 -13.27
CA ARG A 98 -9.52 5.35 -13.82
C ARG A 98 -9.47 4.90 -15.28
N HIS A 99 -10.52 4.24 -15.73
CA HIS A 99 -10.59 3.70 -17.09
C HIS A 99 -12.00 3.74 -17.69
N ILE A 100 -12.06 3.53 -18.99
CA ILE A 100 -13.30 3.22 -19.72
C ILE A 100 -13.06 1.93 -20.48
N LEU A 101 -13.99 1.00 -20.34
CA LEU A 101 -14.01 -0.29 -21.04
C LEU A 101 -15.18 -0.32 -22.01
N MET A 102 -14.93 -0.76 -23.26
CA MET A 102 -15.96 -1.20 -24.20
C MET A 102 -15.70 -2.63 -24.64
N MET A 103 -16.71 -3.50 -24.50
CA MET A 103 -16.64 -4.89 -24.89
C MET A 103 -17.05 -5.09 -26.35
N THR A 104 -16.41 -6.04 -27.02
CA THR A 104 -16.89 -6.50 -28.33
C THR A 104 -18.11 -7.39 -28.18
N THR A 105 -19.03 -7.31 -29.11
CA THR A 105 -20.25 -8.14 -29.12
C THR A 105 -20.46 -8.71 -30.53
N LYS A 106 -21.45 -9.59 -30.69
CA LYS A 106 -21.82 -10.11 -32.02
C LYS A 106 -22.31 -9.03 -33.00
N LEU A 107 -22.78 -7.90 -32.49
CA LEU A 107 -23.29 -6.77 -33.26
C LEU A 107 -22.29 -5.62 -33.33
N ARG A 108 -21.28 -5.59 -32.47
CA ARG A 108 -20.24 -4.57 -32.38
C ARG A 108 -18.87 -5.26 -32.42
N ASP A 109 -18.31 -5.31 -33.63
CA ASP A 109 -17.00 -5.92 -33.88
C ASP A 109 -15.85 -5.09 -33.27
N GLU A 110 -14.64 -5.64 -33.32
CA GLU A 110 -13.44 -4.99 -32.78
C GLU A 110 -13.16 -3.63 -33.42
N THR A 111 -13.34 -3.51 -34.74
CA THR A 111 -13.05 -2.30 -35.48
C THR A 111 -14.00 -1.18 -35.07
N PHE A 112 -15.29 -1.51 -34.97
CA PHE A 112 -16.30 -0.57 -34.53
C PHE A 112 -16.13 -0.17 -33.06
N THR A 113 -15.90 -1.17 -32.17
CA THR A 113 -15.68 -0.93 -30.74
C THR A 113 -14.49 -0.01 -30.51
N LYS A 114 -13.37 -0.28 -31.18
CA LYS A 114 -12.16 0.55 -31.07
C LYS A 114 -12.44 1.98 -31.55
N LYS A 115 -13.12 2.13 -32.68
CA LYS A 115 -13.42 3.45 -33.22
C LYS A 115 -14.34 4.26 -32.29
N GLU A 116 -15.38 3.64 -31.77
CA GLU A 116 -16.30 4.27 -30.80
C GLU A 116 -15.56 4.72 -29.54
N LEU A 117 -14.67 3.87 -29.01
CA LEU A 117 -13.88 4.21 -27.83
C LEU A 117 -12.85 5.33 -28.11
N GLU A 118 -12.26 5.40 -29.32
CA GLU A 118 -11.39 6.51 -29.73
C GLU A 118 -12.18 7.83 -29.85
N GLU A 119 -13.44 7.79 -30.27
CA GLU A 119 -14.30 8.97 -30.27
C GLU A 119 -14.57 9.47 -28.85
N VAL A 120 -14.88 8.57 -27.91
CA VAL A 120 -15.04 8.92 -26.49
C VAL A 120 -13.73 9.49 -25.93
N ARG A 121 -12.60 8.87 -26.23
CA ARG A 121 -11.28 9.36 -25.81
C ARG A 121 -11.02 10.78 -26.33
N THR A 122 -11.34 11.05 -27.58
CA THR A 122 -11.17 12.36 -28.19
C THR A 122 -12.00 13.43 -27.47
N ARG A 123 -13.25 13.14 -27.13
CA ARG A 123 -14.12 14.04 -26.35
C ARG A 123 -13.48 14.42 -25.00
N ILE A 124 -12.82 13.47 -24.32
CA ILE A 124 -12.09 13.76 -23.07
C ILE A 124 -10.88 14.66 -23.33
N LEU A 125 -10.13 14.40 -24.40
CA LEU A 125 -8.99 15.24 -24.79
C LEU A 125 -9.41 16.67 -25.17
N ASP A 126 -10.63 16.82 -25.68
CA ASP A 126 -11.26 18.11 -26.00
C ASP A 126 -11.86 18.80 -24.76
N GLY A 127 -11.79 18.19 -23.58
CA GLY A 127 -12.14 18.78 -22.30
C GLY A 127 -13.46 18.33 -21.68
N GLU A 128 -14.14 17.32 -22.23
CA GLU A 128 -15.29 16.72 -21.56
C GLU A 128 -14.87 15.93 -20.30
N ASP A 129 -15.77 15.86 -19.32
CA ASP A 129 -15.49 15.21 -18.04
C ASP A 129 -15.36 13.69 -18.20
N PHE A 130 -14.21 13.15 -17.78
CA PHE A 130 -13.92 11.72 -17.84
C PHE A 130 -14.97 10.90 -17.09
N GLY A 131 -15.33 11.31 -15.87
CA GLY A 131 -16.24 10.56 -15.02
C GLY A 131 -17.65 10.50 -15.56
N LEU A 132 -18.12 11.56 -16.24
CA LEU A 132 -19.42 11.56 -16.90
C LEU A 132 -19.41 10.62 -18.11
N LEU A 133 -18.38 10.67 -18.95
CA LEU A 133 -18.25 9.78 -20.10
C LEU A 133 -18.03 8.32 -19.68
N ALA A 134 -17.33 8.07 -18.59
CA ALA A 134 -17.21 6.72 -18.05
C ALA A 134 -18.55 6.15 -17.58
N LYS A 135 -19.41 6.97 -16.94
CA LYS A 135 -20.75 6.55 -16.53
C LYS A 135 -21.67 6.27 -17.72
N GLU A 136 -21.48 6.98 -18.82
CA GLU A 136 -22.30 6.87 -20.02
C GLU A 136 -21.85 5.70 -20.91
N PHE A 137 -20.54 5.51 -21.10
CA PHE A 137 -19.99 4.61 -22.11
C PHE A 137 -19.26 3.39 -21.55
N SER A 138 -18.79 3.41 -20.31
CA SER A 138 -18.03 2.28 -19.77
C SER A 138 -18.95 1.09 -19.49
N GLU A 139 -18.55 -0.06 -20.00
CA GLU A 139 -19.22 -1.35 -19.78
C GLU A 139 -18.57 -2.14 -18.64
N ASP A 140 -17.64 -1.53 -17.88
CA ASP A 140 -17.11 -2.15 -16.67
C ASP A 140 -18.11 -2.04 -15.51
N PRO A 141 -18.70 -3.16 -15.04
CA PRO A 141 -19.70 -3.12 -13.97
C PRO A 141 -19.09 -2.70 -12.62
N GLY A 142 -17.77 -2.83 -12.47
CA GLY A 142 -17.05 -2.51 -11.24
C GLY A 142 -16.78 -1.02 -11.04
N SER A 143 -16.57 -0.26 -12.13
CA SER A 143 -16.11 1.13 -12.04
C SER A 143 -16.98 2.14 -12.78
N ALA A 144 -17.77 1.74 -13.78
CA ALA A 144 -18.55 2.67 -14.61
C ALA A 144 -19.39 3.65 -13.77
N SER A 145 -20.14 3.17 -12.79
CA SER A 145 -20.97 4.00 -11.91
C SER A 145 -20.19 4.99 -11.06
N ARG A 146 -18.90 4.69 -10.78
CA ARG A 146 -17.97 5.55 -10.07
C ARG A 146 -17.14 6.46 -10.99
N GLY A 147 -17.54 6.59 -12.25
CA GLY A 147 -16.79 7.41 -13.22
C GLY A 147 -15.51 6.77 -13.73
N GLY A 148 -15.48 5.44 -13.77
CA GLY A 148 -14.34 4.64 -14.21
C GLY A 148 -13.26 4.42 -13.14
N ASP A 149 -13.47 4.86 -11.89
CA ASP A 149 -12.51 4.79 -10.81
C ASP A 149 -12.30 3.34 -10.34
N LEU A 150 -11.05 2.87 -10.44
CA LEU A 150 -10.59 1.56 -9.98
C LEU A 150 -9.89 1.60 -8.61
N ASP A 151 -9.81 2.82 -8.02
CA ASP A 151 -9.08 3.06 -6.78
C ASP A 151 -7.58 2.74 -6.92
N TRP A 152 -6.93 2.30 -5.84
CA TRP A 152 -5.51 1.96 -5.83
C TRP A 152 -5.29 0.51 -6.27
N LEU A 153 -4.52 0.34 -7.33
CA LEU A 153 -4.17 -0.97 -7.90
C LEU A 153 -2.71 -1.30 -7.61
N SER A 154 -2.48 -2.57 -7.26
CA SER A 154 -1.14 -3.17 -7.14
C SER A 154 -0.83 -4.03 -8.36
N LEU A 155 0.44 -4.36 -8.56
CA LEU A 155 0.85 -5.28 -9.64
C LEU A 155 0.19 -6.67 -9.47
N GLY A 156 -0.19 -7.27 -10.57
CA GLY A 156 -0.84 -8.58 -10.63
C GLY A 156 -2.35 -8.57 -10.34
N GLN A 157 -2.96 -7.41 -10.12
CA GLN A 157 -4.42 -7.29 -9.88
C GLN A 157 -5.23 -7.10 -11.16
N THR A 158 -4.58 -6.79 -12.27
CA THR A 158 -5.25 -6.51 -13.56
C THR A 158 -4.73 -7.39 -14.68
N ALA A 159 -5.45 -7.41 -15.81
CA ALA A 159 -4.99 -8.10 -17.01
C ALA A 159 -3.61 -7.60 -17.46
N PRO A 160 -2.72 -8.46 -17.98
CA PRO A 160 -1.35 -8.07 -18.34
C PRO A 160 -1.25 -6.88 -19.30
N ALA A 161 -2.18 -6.78 -20.26
CA ALA A 161 -2.22 -5.65 -21.18
C ALA A 161 -2.60 -4.34 -20.48
N PHE A 162 -3.49 -4.39 -19.51
CA PHE A 162 -3.88 -3.26 -18.69
C PHE A 162 -2.72 -2.81 -17.78
N GLU A 163 -2.11 -3.75 -17.08
CA GLU A 163 -0.96 -3.48 -16.21
C GLU A 163 0.19 -2.84 -16.98
N LYS A 164 0.52 -3.38 -18.16
CA LYS A 164 1.55 -2.80 -19.02
C LYS A 164 1.23 -1.35 -19.38
N MET A 165 0.00 -1.08 -19.83
CA MET A 165 -0.41 0.28 -20.19
C MET A 165 -0.39 1.23 -18.97
N MET A 166 -0.82 0.76 -17.80
CA MET A 166 -0.76 1.52 -16.55
C MET A 166 0.67 1.93 -16.20
N LEU A 167 1.64 1.02 -16.33
CA LEU A 167 3.04 1.29 -16.01
C LEU A 167 3.73 2.22 -17.02
N GLU A 168 3.31 2.17 -18.29
CA GLU A 168 3.88 2.99 -19.38
C GLU A 168 3.25 4.39 -19.47
N SER A 169 2.08 4.60 -18.85
CA SER A 169 1.34 5.88 -18.96
C SER A 169 1.88 6.94 -18.02
N PRO A 170 2.19 8.14 -18.51
CA PRO A 170 2.52 9.28 -17.65
C PRO A 170 1.36 9.66 -16.74
N LEU A 171 1.66 10.24 -15.57
CA LEU A 171 0.64 10.72 -14.64
C LEU A 171 -0.26 11.79 -15.29
N ASN A 172 -1.55 11.66 -15.08
CA ASN A 172 -2.60 12.55 -15.54
C ASN A 172 -2.79 12.62 -17.07
N GLU A 173 -2.13 11.78 -17.84
CA GLU A 173 -2.35 11.68 -19.29
C GLU A 173 -3.33 10.54 -19.62
N ILE A 174 -4.12 10.74 -20.67
CA ILE A 174 -5.04 9.73 -21.19
C ILE A 174 -4.26 8.79 -22.12
N SER A 175 -4.20 7.51 -21.78
CA SER A 175 -3.50 6.51 -22.59
C SER A 175 -4.09 6.37 -24.00
N PRO A 176 -3.35 5.82 -24.97
CA PRO A 176 -3.94 5.30 -26.21
C PRO A 176 -4.99 4.23 -25.89
N VAL A 177 -5.90 3.97 -26.86
CA VAL A 177 -6.79 2.81 -26.78
C VAL A 177 -5.99 1.53 -26.98
N PHE A 178 -6.15 0.58 -26.08
CA PHE A 178 -5.51 -0.74 -26.11
C PHE A 178 -6.53 -1.86 -25.89
N GLN A 179 -6.16 -3.09 -26.21
CA GLN A 179 -7.01 -4.27 -26.06
C GLN A 179 -6.52 -5.17 -24.92
N SER A 180 -7.48 -5.70 -24.16
CA SER A 180 -7.28 -6.79 -23.21
C SER A 180 -8.24 -7.96 -23.53
N GLU A 181 -8.22 -8.99 -22.70
CA GLU A 181 -9.18 -10.10 -22.78
C GLU A 181 -10.63 -9.70 -22.52
N PHE A 182 -10.86 -8.53 -21.89
CA PHE A 182 -12.20 -8.01 -21.58
C PHE A 182 -12.77 -7.10 -22.68
N GLY A 183 -11.93 -6.58 -23.57
CA GLY A 183 -12.33 -5.65 -24.62
C GLY A 183 -11.29 -4.56 -24.85
N PHE A 184 -11.76 -3.42 -25.32
CA PHE A 184 -10.94 -2.23 -25.56
C PHE A 184 -11.03 -1.27 -24.38
N HIS A 185 -9.89 -0.70 -24.00
CA HIS A 185 -9.76 0.23 -22.89
C HIS A 185 -8.95 1.45 -23.30
N PHE A 186 -9.14 2.53 -22.58
CA PHE A 186 -8.09 3.50 -22.28
C PHE A 186 -8.17 3.84 -20.80
N LEU A 187 -7.05 4.31 -20.24
CA LEU A 187 -6.93 4.60 -18.83
C LEU A 187 -6.25 5.93 -18.59
N GLN A 188 -6.35 6.41 -17.37
CA GLN A 188 -5.58 7.53 -16.84
C GLN A 188 -5.05 7.17 -15.46
N VAL A 189 -3.73 7.27 -15.29
CA VAL A 189 -3.10 7.15 -13.97
C VAL A 189 -3.15 8.51 -13.29
N LEU A 190 -3.88 8.59 -12.19
CA LEU A 190 -4.10 9.85 -11.46
C LEU A 190 -2.99 10.13 -10.46
N ASN A 191 -2.46 9.08 -9.82
CA ASN A 191 -1.44 9.18 -8.81
C ASN A 191 -0.69 7.85 -8.64
N MET A 192 0.47 7.91 -7.98
CA MET A 192 1.26 6.75 -7.57
C MET A 192 1.68 6.91 -6.12
N ARG A 193 1.71 5.81 -5.37
CA ARG A 193 2.21 5.79 -3.99
C ARG A 193 2.95 4.48 -3.72
N THR A 194 3.82 4.50 -2.72
CA THR A 194 4.36 3.28 -2.11
C THR A 194 3.66 3.09 -0.76
N GLU A 195 2.85 2.05 -0.65
CA GLU A 195 2.16 1.71 0.60
C GLU A 195 3.02 0.77 1.45
N ASP A 196 3.00 0.99 2.76
CA ASP A 196 3.66 0.12 3.74
C ASP A 196 2.65 -0.92 4.27
N LEU A 197 2.73 -2.13 3.73
CA LEU A 197 1.87 -3.27 4.08
C LEU A 197 2.45 -4.15 5.19
N THR A 198 3.47 -3.67 5.90
CA THR A 198 4.16 -4.46 6.93
C THR A 198 3.21 -4.93 8.03
N GLU A 199 2.27 -4.09 8.44
CA GLU A 199 1.31 -4.43 9.50
C GLU A 199 0.34 -5.52 9.04
N GLU A 200 -0.14 -5.44 7.80
CA GLU A 200 -0.99 -6.44 7.17
C GLU A 200 -0.28 -7.79 7.08
N VAL A 201 0.95 -7.81 6.59
CA VAL A 201 1.77 -9.04 6.50
C VAL A 201 1.98 -9.67 7.87
N ILE A 202 2.24 -8.88 8.92
CA ILE A 202 2.38 -9.38 10.29
C ILE A 202 1.07 -9.97 10.80
N LYS A 203 -0.06 -9.30 10.57
CA LYS A 203 -1.39 -9.78 10.97
C LYS A 203 -1.76 -11.07 10.25
N ASP A 204 -1.54 -11.14 8.94
CA ASP A 204 -1.85 -12.32 8.13
C ASP A 204 -1.02 -13.52 8.57
N ARG A 205 0.28 -13.31 8.83
CA ARG A 205 1.14 -14.37 9.36
C ARG A 205 0.69 -14.85 10.74
N ALA A 206 0.36 -13.92 11.63
CA ALA A 206 -0.15 -14.26 12.96
C ALA A 206 -1.48 -15.01 12.87
N TYR A 207 -2.39 -14.56 12.01
CA TYR A 207 -3.67 -15.21 11.74
C TYR A 207 -3.46 -16.64 11.21
N GLY A 208 -2.57 -16.82 10.23
CA GLY A 208 -2.26 -18.13 9.66
C GLY A 208 -1.75 -19.13 10.71
N ILE A 209 -0.86 -18.68 11.60
CA ILE A 209 -0.34 -19.51 12.70
C ILE A 209 -1.46 -19.89 13.69
N LEU A 210 -2.30 -18.93 14.07
CA LEU A 210 -3.41 -19.17 15.00
C LEU A 210 -4.49 -20.07 14.37
N PHE A 211 -4.78 -19.85 13.09
CA PHE A 211 -5.75 -20.68 12.36
C PHE A 211 -5.27 -22.13 12.25
N ALA A 212 -4.01 -22.35 11.84
CA ALA A 212 -3.45 -23.70 11.74
C ALA A 212 -3.53 -24.43 13.07
N ARG A 213 -3.15 -23.80 14.18
CA ARG A 213 -3.23 -24.41 15.51
C ARG A 213 -4.66 -24.75 15.92
N LYS A 214 -5.62 -23.83 15.71
CA LYS A 214 -7.03 -24.07 16.01
C LYS A 214 -7.63 -25.16 15.13
N TYR A 215 -7.25 -25.18 13.86
CA TYR A 215 -7.72 -26.21 12.93
C TYR A 215 -7.29 -27.61 13.40
N ASP A 216 -6.03 -27.78 13.81
CA ASP A 216 -5.50 -29.06 14.31
C ASP A 216 -6.24 -29.47 15.60
N GLU A 217 -6.44 -28.51 16.54
CA GLU A 217 -7.18 -28.77 17.78
C GLU A 217 -8.64 -29.22 17.51
N GLU A 218 -9.33 -28.54 16.60
CA GLU A 218 -10.74 -28.88 16.24
C GLU A 218 -10.83 -30.16 15.45
N LEU A 219 -9.86 -30.45 14.58
CA LEU A 219 -9.80 -31.71 13.85
C LEU A 219 -9.64 -32.89 14.82
N GLU A 220 -8.70 -32.81 15.77
CA GLU A 220 -8.50 -33.84 16.78
C GLU A 220 -9.74 -34.03 17.68
N ASN A 221 -10.38 -32.93 18.08
CA ASN A 221 -11.63 -32.99 18.86
C ASN A 221 -12.77 -33.66 18.08
N THR A 222 -12.93 -33.25 16.81
CA THR A 222 -13.96 -33.82 15.92
C THR A 222 -13.73 -35.31 15.71
N LEU A 223 -12.50 -35.72 15.41
CA LEU A 223 -12.14 -37.13 15.23
C LEU A 223 -12.38 -37.95 16.50
N ARG A 224 -12.04 -37.40 17.68
CA ARG A 224 -12.29 -38.04 18.97
C ARG A 224 -13.79 -38.20 19.23
N THR A 225 -14.57 -37.17 19.03
CA THR A 225 -16.04 -37.20 19.21
C THR A 225 -16.69 -38.17 18.23
N THR A 226 -16.35 -38.10 16.96
CA THR A 226 -16.87 -39.00 15.93
C THR A 226 -16.51 -40.46 16.25
N ARG A 227 -15.31 -40.74 16.72
CA ARG A 227 -14.86 -42.07 17.11
C ARG A 227 -15.59 -42.58 18.35
N ALA A 228 -15.94 -41.70 19.30
CA ALA A 228 -16.70 -42.08 20.51
C ALA A 228 -18.19 -42.35 20.20
N GLU A 229 -18.75 -41.69 19.19
CA GLU A 229 -20.13 -41.83 18.76
C GLU A 229 -20.35 -42.93 17.70
N ALA A 230 -19.30 -43.31 16.97
CA ALA A 230 -19.36 -44.29 15.89
C ALA A 230 -19.18 -45.72 16.43
N PHE A 231 -19.96 -46.64 15.89
CA PHE A 231 -19.69 -48.07 16.02
C PHE A 231 -18.58 -48.46 15.01
N VAL A 232 -17.42 -48.90 15.53
CA VAL A 232 -16.27 -49.28 14.71
C VAL A 232 -16.12 -50.80 14.74
N GLU A 233 -16.31 -51.48 13.59
CA GLU A 233 -16.04 -52.88 13.39
C GLU A 233 -14.76 -53.06 12.59
N PHE A 234 -13.75 -53.71 13.13
CA PHE A 234 -12.55 -54.12 12.37
C PHE A 234 -12.83 -55.45 11.71
N LYS A 235 -12.78 -55.50 10.39
CA LYS A 235 -12.83 -56.75 9.63
C LYS A 235 -11.38 -57.14 9.29
N ASP A 236 -11.00 -58.34 9.75
CA ASP A 236 -9.76 -58.95 9.27
C ASP A 236 -9.99 -59.30 7.80
N LEU A 237 -9.14 -58.75 6.94
CA LEU A 237 -9.08 -59.10 5.53
C LEU A 237 -8.12 -60.29 5.43
N ASP A 238 -8.69 -61.52 5.33
CA ASP A 238 -7.95 -62.72 5.02
C ASP A 238 -7.37 -62.68 3.57
#